data_8be4dac00db22a6ebc7bcb53c8d8c0ad
#
_entry.id   8be4dac00db22a6ebc7bcb53c8d8c0ad
#
_cell.length_a   1.000
_cell.length_b   1.000
_cell.length_c   1.000
_cell.angle_alpha   90.00
_cell.angle_beta   90.00
_cell.angle_gamma   90.00
#
_symmetry.space_group_name_H-M   'P 1'
#
loop_
_entity.id
_entity.type
_entity.pdbx_description
1 polymer ?
#
loop_
_entity_poly.entity_id
_entity_poly.type
_entity_poly.pdbx_seq_one_letter_code
_entity_poly.pdbx_strand_id
1 'polypeptide(L)'
;FEFRFKANTTKYLWDWAFAGGSFVAAFAQGAVVGAYVQGFETSNFVYVGGALDWLTPFTVITGLGLVAGYALLGSTWLIMKTEGELQQWAYKITPILLIAVLVVFGIVSLYTPFVDQGVLNRWFNGVSIIWLLPVLALYCAFLVFRSVKKQQEGMPFVATMGLFLFTYLGLLASKWPYLVPPDYTLWDAASAYESQLFLLLGFLFVIPFVLGYIAWSYYIFRGKVRGGYH
;
A
#
# COMPACT_ATOMS: atom_id res chain seq x y z
N PHE A 1 12.81 15.43 15.92
CA PHE A 1 12.32 15.39 17.32
C PHE A 1 13.24 14.55 18.19
N GLU A 2 13.62 13.35 17.79
CA GLU A 2 14.50 12.45 18.54
C GLU A 2 15.86 13.07 18.91
N PHE A 3 16.43 13.89 18.03
CA PHE A 3 17.69 14.59 18.27
C PHE A 3 17.59 15.84 19.15
N ARG A 4 16.40 16.43 19.26
CA ARG A 4 16.19 17.66 20.05
C ARG A 4 15.97 17.40 21.52
N PHE A 5 15.50 16.21 21.90
CA PHE A 5 15.24 15.83 23.29
C PHE A 5 16.21 14.72 23.75
N LYS A 6 17.47 15.09 23.99
CA LYS A 6 18.44 14.23 24.71
C LYS A 6 18.05 13.99 26.18
N ALA A 7 16.94 14.51 26.66
CA ALA A 7 16.49 14.32 28.04
C ALA A 7 15.67 13.01 28.15
N ASN A 8 16.25 12.06 28.76
CA ASN A 8 15.99 10.63 28.91
C ASN A 8 14.58 10.15 29.31
N THR A 9 13.66 10.96 29.77
CA THR A 9 12.38 10.49 30.34
C THR A 9 11.22 10.54 29.38
N THR A 10 11.25 11.40 28.37
CA THR A 10 10.15 11.59 27.41
C THR A 10 10.35 10.90 26.07
N LYS A 11 11.57 10.41 25.81
CA LYS A 11 11.90 9.73 24.54
C LYS A 11 10.96 8.55 24.27
N TYR A 12 10.78 7.69 25.28
CA TYR A 12 9.93 6.52 25.20
C TYR A 12 8.47 6.84 24.85
N LEU A 13 7.91 7.91 25.40
CA LEU A 13 6.55 8.36 25.08
C LEU A 13 6.43 8.83 23.62
N TRP A 14 7.43 9.54 23.12
CA TRP A 14 7.45 10.00 21.73
C TRP A 14 7.63 8.85 20.74
N ASP A 15 8.46 7.85 21.06
CA ASP A 15 8.63 6.67 20.25
C ASP A 15 7.32 5.88 20.14
N TRP A 16 6.61 5.69 21.26
CA TRP A 16 5.30 5.04 21.27
C TRP A 16 4.21 5.85 20.55
N ALA A 17 4.20 7.17 20.73
CA ALA A 17 3.25 8.05 20.05
C ALA A 17 3.46 8.01 18.52
N PHE A 18 4.73 8.04 18.09
CA PHE A 18 5.06 7.94 16.66
C PHE A 18 4.71 6.56 16.08
N ALA A 19 5.09 5.47 16.75
CA ALA A 19 4.79 4.12 16.31
C ALA A 19 3.27 3.85 16.31
N GLY A 20 2.57 4.26 17.36
CA GLY A 20 1.11 4.11 17.47
C GLY A 20 0.36 4.93 16.43
N GLY A 21 0.76 6.18 16.23
CA GLY A 21 0.18 7.04 15.18
C GLY A 21 0.38 6.47 13.77
N SER A 22 1.58 5.98 13.48
CA SER A 22 1.89 5.34 12.21
C SER A 22 1.09 4.05 11.99
N PHE A 23 0.93 3.24 13.05
CA PHE A 23 0.10 2.04 13.01
C PHE A 23 -1.36 2.37 12.71
N VAL A 24 -1.94 3.34 13.45
CA VAL A 24 -3.34 3.78 13.25
C VAL A 24 -3.53 4.34 11.84
N ALA A 25 -2.61 5.16 11.35
CA ALA A 25 -2.69 5.71 10.00
C ALA A 25 -2.65 4.62 8.93
N ALA A 26 -1.72 3.66 9.03
CA ALA A 26 -1.62 2.54 8.12
C ALA A 26 -2.87 1.64 8.17
N PHE A 27 -3.36 1.34 9.38
CA PHE A 27 -4.58 0.56 9.59
C PHE A 27 -5.80 1.24 8.97
N ALA A 28 -5.98 2.55 9.24
CA ALA A 28 -7.09 3.32 8.69
C ALA A 28 -7.09 3.34 7.16
N GLN A 29 -5.92 3.53 6.53
CA GLN A 29 -5.80 3.46 5.07
C GLN A 29 -6.20 2.09 4.51
N GLY A 30 -5.78 1.00 5.15
CA GLY A 30 -6.16 -0.36 4.75
C GLY A 30 -7.64 -0.64 4.98
N ALA A 31 -8.24 -0.13 6.07
CA ALA A 31 -9.66 -0.24 6.33
C ALA A 31 -10.49 0.52 5.28
N VAL A 32 -10.05 1.70 4.84
CA VAL A 32 -10.67 2.45 3.74
C VAL A 32 -10.64 1.63 2.44
N VAL A 33 -9.52 0.98 2.12
CA VAL A 33 -9.43 0.09 0.95
C VAL A 33 -10.41 -1.08 1.08
N GLY A 34 -10.52 -1.68 2.27
CA GLY A 34 -11.50 -2.74 2.53
C GLY A 34 -12.94 -2.29 2.37
N ALA A 35 -13.28 -1.13 2.91
CA ALA A 35 -14.61 -0.53 2.76
C ALA A 35 -14.94 -0.23 1.28
N TYR A 36 -13.97 0.30 0.53
CA TYR A 36 -14.09 0.50 -0.91
C TYR A 36 -14.36 -0.80 -1.68
N VAL A 37 -13.70 -1.90 -1.29
CA VAL A 37 -13.93 -3.22 -1.91
C VAL A 37 -15.34 -3.74 -1.61
N GLN A 38 -15.84 -3.53 -0.40
CA GLN A 38 -17.19 -3.94 -0.02
C GLN A 38 -18.29 -3.09 -0.70
N GLY A 39 -17.98 -1.84 -1.04
CA GLY A 39 -18.95 -0.87 -1.55
C GLY A 39 -19.66 -0.12 -0.43
N PHE A 40 -20.45 0.87 -0.83
CA PHE A 40 -21.17 1.77 0.08
C PHE A 40 -22.64 1.82 -0.31
N GLU A 41 -23.52 1.90 0.68
CA GLU A 41 -24.94 2.17 0.41
C GLU A 41 -25.14 3.65 0.11
N THR A 42 -25.58 3.93 -1.11
CA THR A 42 -25.79 5.31 -1.58
C THR A 42 -27.20 5.49 -2.12
N SER A 43 -27.72 6.71 -1.97
CA SER A 43 -28.98 7.14 -2.58
C SER A 43 -28.83 8.58 -3.05
N ASN A 44 -29.09 8.85 -4.32
CA ASN A 44 -29.01 10.19 -4.94
C ASN A 44 -27.66 10.90 -4.65
N PHE A 45 -26.53 10.21 -4.83
CA PHE A 45 -25.17 10.70 -4.55
C PHE A 45 -24.88 11.02 -3.08
N VAL A 46 -25.74 10.57 -2.16
CA VAL A 46 -25.56 10.74 -0.72
C VAL A 46 -25.36 9.39 -0.06
N TYR A 47 -24.38 9.29 0.81
CA TYR A 47 -24.18 8.11 1.66
C TYR A 47 -25.33 8.00 2.67
N VAL A 48 -25.98 6.84 2.74
CA VAL A 48 -27.14 6.58 3.62
C VAL A 48 -26.81 5.64 4.78
N GLY A 49 -25.59 5.14 4.86
CA GLY A 49 -25.13 4.26 5.93
C GLY A 49 -24.80 5.00 7.24
N GLY A 50 -24.50 4.23 8.28
CA GLY A 50 -24.08 4.69 9.59
C GLY A 50 -22.59 5.03 9.69
N ALA A 51 -22.20 5.70 10.76
CA ALA A 51 -20.81 6.12 11.01
C ALA A 51 -19.82 4.96 11.21
N LEU A 52 -20.29 3.77 11.57
CA LEU A 52 -19.46 2.60 11.87
C LEU A 52 -19.64 1.44 10.88
N ASP A 53 -20.41 1.61 9.81
CA ASP A 53 -20.67 0.56 8.81
C ASP A 53 -19.40 0.11 8.07
N TRP A 54 -18.39 0.99 8.03
CA TRP A 54 -17.07 0.64 7.52
C TRP A 54 -16.30 -0.34 8.40
N LEU A 55 -16.67 -0.51 9.68
CA LEU A 55 -15.96 -1.37 10.61
C LEU A 55 -16.52 -2.82 10.55
N THR A 56 -16.05 -3.56 9.57
CA THR A 56 -16.39 -4.96 9.35
C THR A 56 -15.17 -5.88 9.61
N PRO A 57 -15.36 -7.19 9.84
CA PRO A 57 -14.23 -8.11 9.91
C PRO A 57 -13.31 -8.04 8.69
N PHE A 58 -13.87 -7.79 7.50
CA PHE A 58 -13.10 -7.66 6.27
C PHE A 58 -12.23 -6.41 6.26
N THR A 59 -12.74 -5.25 6.67
CA THR A 59 -11.98 -4.01 6.76
C THR A 59 -10.90 -4.07 7.83
N VAL A 60 -11.12 -4.80 8.92
CA VAL A 60 -10.08 -5.07 9.93
C VAL A 60 -8.95 -5.91 9.32
N ILE A 61 -9.27 -6.97 8.58
CA ILE A 61 -8.26 -7.80 7.90
C ILE A 61 -7.46 -6.98 6.88
N THR A 62 -8.12 -6.16 6.05
CA THR A 62 -7.44 -5.30 5.08
C THR A 62 -6.59 -4.22 5.77
N GLY A 63 -7.07 -3.68 6.89
CA GLY A 63 -6.32 -2.75 7.73
C GLY A 63 -5.02 -3.36 8.26
N LEU A 64 -5.11 -4.54 8.89
CA LEU A 64 -3.94 -5.27 9.38
C LEU A 64 -3.02 -5.71 8.23
N GLY A 65 -3.59 -6.06 7.08
CA GLY A 65 -2.85 -6.39 5.88
C GLY A 65 -1.99 -5.24 5.36
N LEU A 66 -2.51 -4.01 5.37
CA LEU A 66 -1.73 -2.85 4.97
C LEU A 66 -0.65 -2.49 5.98
N VAL A 67 -0.91 -2.65 7.28
CA VAL A 67 0.14 -2.54 8.31
C VAL A 67 1.28 -3.53 8.07
N ALA A 68 0.97 -4.80 7.82
CA ALA A 68 1.97 -5.82 7.47
C ALA A 68 2.71 -5.46 6.17
N GLY A 69 2.00 -4.91 5.19
CA GLY A 69 2.56 -4.43 3.94
C GLY A 69 3.58 -3.30 4.14
N TYR A 70 3.24 -2.28 4.90
CA TYR A 70 4.18 -1.20 5.21
C TYR A 70 5.37 -1.68 6.04
N ALA A 71 5.15 -2.63 6.97
CA ALA A 71 6.26 -3.29 7.67
C ALA A 71 7.17 -4.06 6.71
N LEU A 72 6.61 -4.74 5.69
CA LEU A 72 7.38 -5.42 4.65
C LEU A 72 8.20 -4.43 3.82
N LEU A 73 7.60 -3.31 3.37
CA LEU A 73 8.34 -2.25 2.67
C LEU A 73 9.46 -1.67 3.55
N GLY A 74 9.16 -1.41 4.82
CA GLY A 74 10.13 -0.90 5.79
C GLY A 74 11.29 -1.88 6.02
N SER A 75 11.01 -3.17 6.20
CA SER A 75 12.04 -4.19 6.41
C SER A 75 12.97 -4.35 5.19
N THR A 76 12.40 -4.34 3.98
CA THR A 76 13.19 -4.42 2.74
C THR A 76 13.98 -3.13 2.47
N TRP A 77 13.46 -1.98 2.89
CA TRP A 77 14.19 -0.71 2.88
C TRP A 77 15.38 -0.72 3.84
N LEU A 78 15.19 -1.26 5.07
CA LEU A 78 16.26 -1.41 6.03
C LEU A 78 17.37 -2.32 5.49
N ILE A 79 17.05 -3.43 4.83
CA ILE A 79 18.03 -4.29 4.15
C ILE A 79 18.92 -3.48 3.20
N MET A 80 18.30 -2.56 2.43
CA MET A 80 19.01 -1.78 1.43
C MET A 80 19.85 -0.64 2.03
N LYS A 81 19.42 -0.04 3.15
CA LYS A 81 19.98 1.21 3.67
C LYS A 81 20.86 1.04 4.91
N THR A 82 20.84 -0.11 5.57
CA THR A 82 21.60 -0.34 6.80
C THR A 82 22.66 -1.43 6.65
N GLU A 83 23.55 -1.56 7.65
CA GLU A 83 24.58 -2.59 7.77
C GLU A 83 24.55 -3.21 9.18
N GLY A 84 25.22 -4.34 9.36
CA GLY A 84 25.39 -4.99 10.68
C GLY A 84 24.14 -5.65 11.23
N GLU A 85 23.93 -5.53 12.54
CA GLU A 85 22.87 -6.26 13.27
C GLU A 85 21.46 -5.91 12.79
N LEU A 86 21.20 -4.63 12.51
CA LEU A 86 19.88 -4.16 12.05
C LEU A 86 19.54 -4.76 10.68
N GLN A 87 20.50 -4.81 9.77
CA GLN A 87 20.30 -5.44 8.46
C GLN A 87 20.01 -6.95 8.61
N GLN A 88 20.76 -7.65 9.47
CA GLN A 88 20.54 -9.07 9.72
C GLN A 88 19.18 -9.35 10.36
N TRP A 89 18.73 -8.50 11.26
CA TRP A 89 17.38 -8.56 11.82
C TRP A 89 16.33 -8.39 10.71
N ALA A 90 16.52 -7.41 9.83
CA ALA A 90 15.61 -7.16 8.72
C ALA A 90 15.51 -8.37 7.76
N TYR A 91 16.64 -9.04 7.45
CA TYR A 91 16.63 -10.29 6.67
C TYR A 91 15.80 -11.40 7.33
N LYS A 92 15.80 -11.49 8.66
CA LYS A 92 15.04 -12.52 9.40
C LYS A 92 13.55 -12.24 9.42
N ILE A 93 13.13 -10.97 9.58
CA ILE A 93 11.71 -10.61 9.70
C ILE A 93 10.99 -10.53 8.35
N THR A 94 11.69 -10.15 7.28
CA THR A 94 11.11 -9.94 5.94
C THR A 94 10.33 -11.16 5.41
N PRO A 95 10.80 -12.41 5.50
CA PRO A 95 10.04 -13.57 5.04
C PRO A 95 8.74 -13.79 5.81
N ILE A 96 8.73 -13.50 7.12
CA ILE A 96 7.54 -13.61 7.98
C ILE A 96 6.49 -12.57 7.54
N LEU A 97 6.91 -11.33 7.34
CA LEU A 97 6.06 -10.26 6.86
C LEU A 97 5.53 -10.54 5.45
N LEU A 98 6.36 -11.10 4.57
CA LEU A 98 5.92 -11.51 3.23
C LEU A 98 4.82 -12.55 3.29
N ILE A 99 4.97 -13.57 4.13
CA ILE A 99 3.93 -14.60 4.32
C ILE A 99 2.65 -13.96 4.87
N ALA A 100 2.74 -13.09 5.87
CA ALA A 100 1.58 -12.39 6.41
C ALA A 100 0.84 -11.59 5.34
N VAL A 101 1.56 -10.83 4.51
CA VAL A 101 1.00 -10.07 3.39
C VAL A 101 0.33 -10.99 2.37
N LEU A 102 0.98 -12.10 1.99
CA LEU A 102 0.42 -13.05 1.03
C LEU A 102 -0.84 -13.74 1.55
N VAL A 103 -0.89 -14.07 2.84
CA VAL A 103 -2.09 -14.63 3.48
C VAL A 103 -3.25 -13.65 3.41
N VAL A 104 -3.02 -12.38 3.78
CA VAL A 104 -4.07 -11.36 3.70
C VAL A 104 -4.50 -11.12 2.25
N PHE A 105 -3.57 -11.02 1.31
CA PHE A 105 -3.89 -10.88 -0.11
C PHE A 105 -4.70 -12.07 -0.63
N GLY A 106 -4.38 -13.29 -0.19
CA GLY A 106 -5.16 -14.50 -0.50
C GLY A 106 -6.59 -14.41 0.04
N ILE A 107 -6.75 -14.04 1.31
CA ILE A 107 -8.07 -13.86 1.93
C ILE A 107 -8.88 -12.80 1.19
N VAL A 108 -8.31 -11.63 0.94
CA VAL A 108 -8.98 -10.53 0.22
C VAL A 108 -9.37 -10.95 -1.20
N SER A 109 -8.46 -11.60 -1.93
CA SER A 109 -8.71 -12.04 -3.30
C SER A 109 -9.80 -13.11 -3.39
N LEU A 110 -9.84 -14.03 -2.43
CA LEU A 110 -10.89 -15.06 -2.37
C LEU A 110 -12.23 -14.50 -1.91
N TYR A 111 -12.24 -13.51 -1.01
CA TYR A 111 -13.46 -12.94 -0.47
C TYR A 111 -14.14 -11.95 -1.43
N THR A 112 -13.37 -11.20 -2.20
CA THR A 112 -13.88 -10.14 -3.09
C THR A 112 -14.95 -10.62 -4.10
N PRO A 113 -14.83 -11.78 -4.77
CA PRO A 113 -15.85 -12.29 -5.67
C PRO A 113 -17.20 -12.61 -4.99
N PHE A 114 -17.19 -12.91 -3.69
CA PHE A 114 -18.43 -13.19 -2.93
C PHE A 114 -19.15 -11.90 -2.54
N VAL A 115 -18.43 -10.81 -2.41
CA VAL A 115 -19.00 -9.49 -2.07
C VAL A 115 -19.51 -8.77 -3.32
N ASP A 116 -18.83 -8.93 -4.45
CA ASP A 116 -19.12 -8.23 -5.69
C ASP A 116 -19.16 -9.20 -6.87
N GLN A 117 -20.37 -9.55 -7.31
CA GLN A 117 -20.58 -10.42 -8.48
C GLN A 117 -20.06 -9.81 -9.78
N GLY A 118 -19.97 -8.50 -9.87
CA GLY A 118 -19.38 -7.81 -11.03
C GLY A 118 -17.88 -8.13 -11.17
N VAL A 119 -17.19 -8.24 -10.04
CA VAL A 119 -15.79 -8.68 -10.00
C VAL A 119 -15.67 -10.14 -10.46
N LEU A 120 -16.53 -11.02 -9.96
CA LEU A 120 -16.55 -12.44 -10.35
C LEU A 120 -16.72 -12.58 -11.88
N ASN A 121 -17.72 -11.90 -12.44
CA ASN A 121 -17.97 -11.95 -13.90
C ASN A 121 -16.77 -11.41 -14.69
N ARG A 122 -16.12 -10.36 -14.24
CA ARG A 122 -14.98 -9.76 -14.93
C ARG A 122 -13.75 -10.67 -14.93
N TRP A 123 -13.50 -11.36 -13.82
CA TRP A 123 -12.35 -12.25 -13.69
C TRP A 123 -12.54 -13.57 -14.40
N PHE A 124 -13.75 -14.12 -14.44
CA PHE A 124 -14.01 -15.46 -14.98
C PHE A 124 -14.67 -15.47 -16.37
N ASN A 125 -15.47 -14.43 -16.71
CA ASN A 125 -16.12 -14.34 -18.02
C ASN A 125 -15.51 -13.26 -18.94
N GLY A 126 -14.50 -12.53 -18.44
CA GLY A 126 -13.81 -11.48 -19.19
C GLY A 126 -12.50 -11.92 -19.83
N VAL A 127 -11.78 -10.94 -20.35
CA VAL A 127 -10.50 -11.16 -21.03
C VAL A 127 -9.44 -11.65 -20.04
N SER A 128 -8.82 -12.78 -20.35
CA SER A 128 -7.83 -13.49 -19.52
C SER A 128 -6.58 -12.68 -19.14
N ILE A 129 -6.39 -11.48 -19.72
CA ILE A 129 -5.20 -10.64 -19.47
C ILE A 129 -5.15 -10.12 -18.02
N ILE A 130 -6.30 -9.96 -17.34
CA ILE A 130 -6.37 -9.51 -15.95
C ILE A 130 -5.65 -10.49 -15.02
N TRP A 131 -5.67 -11.79 -15.34
CA TRP A 131 -4.96 -12.83 -14.58
C TRP A 131 -3.44 -12.67 -14.57
N LEU A 132 -2.90 -11.89 -15.52
CA LEU A 132 -1.48 -11.57 -15.52
C LEU A 132 -1.05 -10.79 -14.27
N LEU A 133 -1.92 -9.94 -13.70
CA LEU A 133 -1.60 -9.10 -12.54
C LEU A 133 -1.30 -9.92 -11.27
N PRO A 134 -2.16 -10.86 -10.82
CA PRO A 134 -1.84 -11.71 -9.68
C PRO A 134 -0.63 -12.64 -9.96
N VAL A 135 -0.44 -13.10 -11.19
CA VAL A 135 0.75 -13.89 -11.54
C VAL A 135 2.03 -13.05 -11.38
N LEU A 136 2.03 -11.82 -11.87
CA LEU A 136 3.17 -10.89 -11.69
C LEU A 136 3.39 -10.54 -10.21
N ALA A 137 2.31 -10.35 -9.44
CA ALA A 137 2.42 -10.12 -8.00
C ALA A 137 3.06 -11.33 -7.28
N LEU A 138 2.63 -12.54 -7.57
CA LEU A 138 3.23 -13.77 -7.03
C LEU A 138 4.68 -13.95 -7.48
N TYR A 139 5.00 -13.61 -8.72
CA TYR A 139 6.39 -13.61 -9.20
C TYR A 139 7.26 -12.61 -8.43
N CYS A 140 6.76 -11.40 -8.18
CA CYS A 140 7.45 -10.43 -7.34
C CYS A 140 7.65 -10.96 -5.91
N ALA A 141 6.64 -11.59 -5.30
CA ALA A 141 6.76 -12.22 -3.99
C ALA A 141 7.84 -13.32 -3.97
N PHE A 142 7.88 -14.15 -5.02
CA PHE A 142 8.95 -15.14 -5.19
C PHE A 142 10.34 -14.48 -5.29
N LEU A 143 10.45 -13.37 -6.03
CA LEU A 143 11.70 -12.60 -6.11
C LEU A 143 12.11 -12.03 -4.76
N VAL A 144 11.18 -11.49 -3.94
CA VAL A 144 11.47 -11.05 -2.56
C VAL A 144 12.07 -12.20 -1.76
N PHE A 145 11.39 -13.35 -1.73
CA PHE A 145 11.85 -14.51 -0.98
C PHE A 145 13.21 -15.01 -1.43
N ARG A 146 13.41 -15.14 -2.76
CA ARG A 146 14.69 -15.58 -3.34
C ARG A 146 15.83 -14.61 -3.05
N SER A 147 15.59 -13.30 -3.18
CA SER A 147 16.60 -12.27 -2.98
C SER A 147 17.00 -12.13 -1.51
N VAL A 148 16.05 -12.26 -0.58
CA VAL A 148 16.34 -12.33 0.86
C VAL A 148 17.20 -13.54 1.20
N LYS A 149 16.87 -14.74 0.67
CA LYS A 149 17.71 -15.94 0.86
C LYS A 149 19.12 -15.80 0.31
N LYS A 150 19.29 -15.05 -0.78
CA LYS A 150 20.59 -14.76 -1.39
C LYS A 150 21.32 -13.57 -0.76
N GLN A 151 20.74 -12.99 0.29
CA GLN A 151 21.25 -11.78 0.96
C GLN A 151 21.53 -10.60 0.00
N GLN A 152 20.68 -10.43 -1.02
CA GLN A 152 20.76 -9.30 -1.93
C GLN A 152 20.18 -8.06 -1.26
N GLU A 153 20.84 -6.91 -1.42
CA GLU A 153 20.48 -5.70 -0.67
C GLU A 153 19.39 -4.86 -1.33
N GLY A 154 19.45 -4.63 -2.64
CA GLY A 154 18.50 -3.76 -3.36
C GLY A 154 17.29 -4.50 -3.92
N MET A 155 17.48 -5.75 -4.36
CA MET A 155 16.44 -6.52 -5.05
C MET A 155 15.20 -6.80 -4.20
N PRO A 156 15.31 -7.08 -2.87
CA PRO A 156 14.13 -7.27 -2.02
C PRO A 156 13.19 -6.07 -2.04
N PHE A 157 13.72 -4.86 -1.98
CA PHE A 157 12.92 -3.64 -1.98
C PHE A 157 12.23 -3.40 -3.33
N VAL A 158 12.97 -3.51 -4.44
CA VAL A 158 12.41 -3.34 -5.80
C VAL A 158 11.31 -4.37 -6.07
N ALA A 159 11.54 -5.64 -5.71
CA ALA A 159 10.54 -6.68 -5.87
C ALA A 159 9.30 -6.45 -4.98
N THR A 160 9.47 -5.92 -3.77
CA THR A 160 8.35 -5.54 -2.90
C THR A 160 7.54 -4.40 -3.50
N MET A 161 8.20 -3.37 -4.06
CA MET A 161 7.49 -2.31 -4.80
C MET A 161 6.70 -2.87 -5.98
N GLY A 162 7.28 -3.82 -6.73
CA GLY A 162 6.58 -4.52 -7.82
C GLY A 162 5.35 -5.29 -7.32
N LEU A 163 5.48 -6.01 -6.20
CA LEU A 163 4.36 -6.71 -5.55
C LEU A 163 3.20 -5.75 -5.25
N PHE A 164 3.48 -4.60 -4.62
CA PHE A 164 2.47 -3.59 -4.33
C PHE A 164 1.84 -3.00 -5.59
N LEU A 165 2.66 -2.67 -6.59
CA LEU A 165 2.18 -2.11 -7.86
C LEU A 165 1.19 -3.07 -8.54
N PHE A 166 1.55 -4.34 -8.71
CA PHE A 166 0.68 -5.30 -9.39
C PHE A 166 -0.58 -5.63 -8.58
N THR A 167 -0.49 -5.67 -7.26
CA THR A 167 -1.67 -5.83 -6.40
C THR A 167 -2.61 -4.62 -6.52
N TYR A 168 -2.07 -3.40 -6.51
CA TYR A 168 -2.85 -2.18 -6.70
C TYR A 168 -3.52 -2.11 -8.08
N LEU A 169 -2.78 -2.44 -9.15
CA LEU A 169 -3.35 -2.53 -10.49
C LEU A 169 -4.44 -3.61 -10.58
N GLY A 170 -4.28 -4.73 -9.87
CA GLY A 170 -5.31 -5.77 -9.76
C GLY A 170 -6.59 -5.26 -9.10
N LEU A 171 -6.47 -4.47 -8.02
CA LEU A 171 -7.60 -3.82 -7.37
C LEU A 171 -8.30 -2.83 -8.32
N LEU A 172 -7.55 -1.96 -9.00
CA LEU A 172 -8.11 -1.03 -9.99
C LEU A 172 -8.84 -1.77 -11.12
N ALA A 173 -8.22 -2.81 -11.69
CA ALA A 173 -8.84 -3.61 -12.74
C ALA A 173 -10.12 -4.31 -12.26
N SER A 174 -10.15 -4.75 -11.00
CA SER A 174 -11.32 -5.39 -10.40
C SER A 174 -12.51 -4.43 -10.24
N LYS A 175 -12.25 -3.18 -9.91
CA LYS A 175 -13.30 -2.18 -9.61
C LYS A 175 -13.62 -1.24 -10.78
N TRP A 176 -12.82 -1.29 -11.84
CA TRP A 176 -13.10 -0.49 -13.03
C TRP A 176 -14.53 -0.78 -13.58
N PRO A 177 -15.34 0.20 -14.02
CA PRO A 177 -15.06 1.65 -14.05
C PRO A 177 -15.61 2.41 -12.83
N TYR A 178 -15.95 1.72 -11.73
CA TYR A 178 -16.63 2.34 -10.59
C TYR A 178 -15.68 3.19 -9.74
N LEU A 179 -16.13 4.41 -9.41
CA LEU A 179 -15.52 5.25 -8.38
C LEU A 179 -16.11 4.91 -7.01
N VAL A 180 -17.43 4.70 -6.93
CA VAL A 180 -18.13 4.23 -5.73
C VAL A 180 -18.89 2.97 -6.10
N PRO A 181 -18.32 1.77 -5.86
CA PRO A 181 -18.99 0.53 -6.20
C PRO A 181 -20.24 0.29 -5.33
N PRO A 182 -21.32 -0.27 -5.89
CA PRO A 182 -21.56 -0.58 -7.30
C PRO A 182 -22.23 0.55 -8.10
N ASP A 183 -22.56 1.69 -7.47
CA ASP A 183 -23.57 2.64 -7.95
C ASP A 183 -23.02 3.67 -8.94
N TYR A 184 -21.82 4.25 -8.68
CA TYR A 184 -21.33 5.40 -9.46
C TYR A 184 -20.02 5.09 -10.17
N THR A 185 -20.04 5.32 -11.49
CA THR A 185 -18.86 5.22 -12.33
C THR A 185 -18.00 6.47 -12.25
N LEU A 186 -16.77 6.39 -12.80
CA LEU A 186 -15.88 7.55 -12.95
C LEU A 186 -16.51 8.69 -13.77
N TRP A 187 -17.37 8.34 -14.74
CA TRP A 187 -18.03 9.33 -15.59
C TRP A 187 -19.20 10.01 -14.88
N ASP A 188 -19.96 9.28 -14.05
CA ASP A 188 -21.08 9.83 -13.28
C ASP A 188 -20.57 10.82 -12.21
N ALA A 189 -19.38 10.56 -11.63
CA ALA A 189 -18.77 11.38 -10.61
C ALA A 189 -17.81 12.44 -11.16
N ALA A 190 -17.64 12.53 -12.48
CA ALA A 190 -16.71 13.46 -13.09
C ALA A 190 -17.15 14.91 -12.89
N SER A 191 -16.23 15.76 -12.45
CA SER A 191 -16.46 17.21 -12.34
C SER A 191 -16.65 17.85 -13.72
N ALA A 192 -17.11 19.11 -13.75
CA ALA A 192 -17.20 19.88 -14.98
C ALA A 192 -15.85 19.94 -15.72
N TYR A 193 -15.90 19.94 -17.05
CA TYR A 193 -14.72 19.89 -17.92
C TYR A 193 -13.68 20.97 -17.59
N GLU A 194 -14.13 22.19 -17.30
CA GLU A 194 -13.27 23.33 -16.97
C GLU A 194 -12.48 23.09 -15.68
N SER A 195 -13.11 22.49 -14.67
CA SER A 195 -12.46 22.14 -13.41
C SER A 195 -11.41 21.04 -13.60
N GLN A 196 -11.72 20.04 -14.43
CA GLN A 196 -10.77 18.97 -14.74
C GLN A 196 -9.56 19.51 -15.53
N LEU A 197 -9.81 20.39 -16.52
CA LEU A 197 -8.75 21.01 -17.31
C LEU A 197 -7.83 21.87 -16.45
N PHE A 198 -8.41 22.68 -15.55
CA PHE A 198 -7.63 23.49 -14.61
C PHE A 198 -6.72 22.63 -13.72
N LEU A 199 -7.26 21.56 -13.14
CA LEU A 199 -6.49 20.61 -12.34
C LEU A 199 -5.39 19.93 -13.16
N LEU A 200 -5.71 19.49 -14.39
CA LEU A 200 -4.73 18.84 -15.28
C LEU A 200 -3.55 19.76 -15.59
N LEU A 201 -3.80 21.02 -15.91
CA LEU A 201 -2.75 22.01 -16.17
C LEU A 201 -1.91 22.25 -14.91
N GLY A 202 -2.54 22.35 -13.72
CA GLY A 202 -1.82 22.46 -12.47
C GLY A 202 -0.91 21.25 -12.19
N PHE A 203 -1.42 20.04 -12.37
CA PHE A 203 -0.65 18.82 -12.20
C PHE A 203 0.49 18.69 -13.22
N LEU A 204 0.23 19.02 -14.48
CA LEU A 204 1.24 18.95 -15.54
C LEU A 204 2.44 19.87 -15.24
N PHE A 205 2.19 20.98 -14.57
CA PHE A 205 3.25 21.90 -14.15
C PHE A 205 3.95 21.44 -12.87
N VAL A 206 3.19 21.09 -11.82
CA VAL A 206 3.75 20.80 -10.49
C VAL A 206 4.43 19.42 -10.40
N ILE A 207 3.84 18.38 -11.02
CA ILE A 207 4.34 17.00 -10.89
C ILE A 207 5.79 16.85 -11.38
N PRO A 208 6.21 17.37 -12.54
CA PRO A 208 7.60 17.25 -12.99
C PRO A 208 8.62 17.85 -12.01
N PHE A 209 8.29 18.99 -11.38
CA PHE A 209 9.18 19.61 -10.39
C PHE A 209 9.27 18.76 -9.12
N VAL A 210 8.14 18.25 -8.63
CA VAL A 210 8.11 17.38 -7.44
C VAL A 210 8.87 16.08 -7.70
N LEU A 211 8.64 15.44 -8.84
CA LEU A 211 9.36 14.21 -9.20
C LEU A 211 10.85 14.48 -9.39
N GLY A 212 11.22 15.59 -10.04
CA GLY A 212 12.61 16.01 -10.18
C GLY A 212 13.29 16.24 -8.83
N TYR A 213 12.62 16.93 -7.90
CA TYR A 213 13.13 17.14 -6.55
C TYR A 213 13.28 15.82 -5.77
N ILE A 214 12.28 14.94 -5.84
CA ILE A 214 12.35 13.62 -5.21
C ILE A 214 13.53 12.81 -5.79
N ALA A 215 13.65 12.71 -7.12
CA ALA A 215 14.73 11.99 -7.76
C ALA A 215 16.11 12.56 -7.37
N TRP A 216 16.25 13.87 -7.33
CA TRP A 216 17.45 14.56 -6.89
C TRP A 216 17.80 14.26 -5.44
N SER A 217 16.81 14.32 -4.55
CA SER A 217 16.97 13.99 -3.13
C SER A 217 17.46 12.55 -2.95
N TYR A 218 16.80 11.58 -3.60
CA TYR A 218 17.24 10.18 -3.56
C TYR A 218 18.63 9.96 -4.17
N TYR A 219 18.99 10.70 -5.19
CA TYR A 219 20.33 10.64 -5.79
C TYR A 219 21.41 11.13 -4.81
N ILE A 220 21.16 12.23 -4.10
CA ILE A 220 22.10 12.78 -3.11
C ILE A 220 22.25 11.81 -1.91
N PHE A 221 21.14 11.30 -1.38
CA PHE A 221 21.11 10.42 -0.21
C PHE A 221 21.14 8.92 -0.54
N ARG A 222 21.72 8.54 -1.68
CA ARG A 222 21.73 7.14 -2.15
C ARG A 222 22.60 6.19 -1.35
N GLY A 223 23.47 6.68 -0.47
CA GLY A 223 24.40 5.86 0.34
C GLY A 223 23.70 5.06 1.44
N LYS A 224 24.44 4.12 2.04
CA LYS A 224 24.05 3.46 3.28
C LYS A 224 24.32 4.38 4.48
N VAL A 225 23.50 4.25 5.51
CA VAL A 225 23.72 4.95 6.79
C VAL A 225 24.86 4.24 7.52
N ARG A 226 26.03 4.87 7.55
CA ARG A 226 27.21 4.40 8.25
C ARG A 226 27.35 5.19 9.56
N GLY A 227 27.21 4.51 10.70
CA GLY A 227 27.43 5.06 12.03
C GLY A 227 26.28 5.88 12.57
N GLY A 228 25.92 5.64 13.83
CA GLY A 228 25.03 6.55 14.57
C GLY A 228 25.69 7.91 14.72
N TYR A 229 24.91 8.96 14.60
CA TYR A 229 25.33 10.28 15.03
C TYR A 229 25.58 10.23 16.55
N HIS A 230 26.85 10.31 16.95
CA HIS A 230 27.27 10.45 18.34
C HIS A 230 27.03 11.90 18.81
#